data_46dd872ed97f865bc02372434d51849d
#
_entry.id   46dd872ed97f865bc02372434d51849d
#
_cell.length_a   1.000
_cell.length_b   1.000
_cell.length_c   1.000
_cell.angle_alpha   90.00
_cell.angle_beta   90.00
_cell.angle_gamma   90.00
#
_symmetry.space_group_name_H-M   'P 1'
#
loop_
_entity.id
_entity.type
_entity.pdbx_description
1 polymer ?
#
loop_
_entity_poly.entity_id
_entity_poly.type
_entity_poly.pdbx_seq_one_letter_code
_entity_poly.pdbx_strand_id
1 'polypeptide(L)'
;MRRAAKVDRNQPEIVKALRALGACVILTSQLKNAFDILVIYRGKVYIVEIKDGTLPPSARKLTEGELKCKAKLEAAGGKYHVINSIEEAIKLVSS
;
A
#
# COMPACT_ATOMS: atom_id res chain seq x y z
N MET A 1 7.24 -26.33 2.31
CA MET A 1 6.83 -25.33 3.30
C MET A 1 6.44 -24.03 2.63
N ARG A 2 5.32 -23.50 3.00
CA ARG A 2 4.86 -22.26 2.43
C ARG A 2 5.51 -21.05 3.12
N ARG A 3 5.93 -20.11 2.34
CA ARG A 3 6.55 -18.92 2.87
C ARG A 3 5.56 -17.76 2.81
N ALA A 4 5.47 -17.02 3.92
CA ALA A 4 4.63 -15.84 3.95
C ALA A 4 5.26 -14.72 3.11
N ALA A 5 4.43 -13.88 2.53
CA ALA A 5 4.91 -12.72 1.81
C ALA A 5 5.61 -11.77 2.79
N LYS A 6 6.65 -11.11 2.32
CA LYS A 6 7.35 -10.13 3.14
C LYS A 6 6.49 -8.89 3.26
N VAL A 7 6.31 -8.42 4.49
CA VAL A 7 5.46 -7.28 4.80
C VAL A 7 6.28 -6.25 5.57
N ASP A 8 6.16 -4.97 5.22
CA ASP A 8 6.85 -3.92 5.94
C ASP A 8 6.35 -3.83 7.37
N ARG A 9 7.25 -3.49 8.27
CA ARG A 9 7.02 -3.50 9.70
C ARG A 9 5.86 -2.60 10.12
N ASN A 10 5.65 -1.50 9.42
CA ASN A 10 4.60 -0.53 9.74
C ASN A 10 3.24 -0.87 9.10
N GLN A 11 3.15 -1.93 8.31
CA GLN A 11 1.88 -2.25 7.65
C GLN A 11 0.75 -2.56 8.64
N PRO A 12 0.97 -3.37 9.69
CA PRO A 12 -0.14 -3.67 10.61
C PRO A 12 -0.72 -2.43 11.27
N GLU A 13 0.11 -1.48 11.67
CA GLU A 13 -0.38 -0.26 12.32
C GLU A 13 -1.13 0.64 11.33
N ILE A 14 -0.69 0.70 10.09
CA ILE A 14 -1.38 1.46 9.05
C ILE A 14 -2.75 0.87 8.77
N VAL A 15 -2.82 -0.45 8.62
CA VAL A 15 -4.09 -1.14 8.38
C VAL A 15 -5.04 -0.91 9.54
N LYS A 16 -4.54 -1.00 10.78
CA LYS A 16 -5.35 -0.78 11.96
C LYS A 16 -5.92 0.64 11.98
N ALA A 17 -5.09 1.63 11.67
CA ALA A 17 -5.51 3.02 11.67
C ALA A 17 -6.59 3.28 10.61
N LEU A 18 -6.41 2.73 9.42
CA LEU A 18 -7.40 2.90 8.35
C LEU A 18 -8.73 2.24 8.70
N ARG A 19 -8.68 1.04 9.29
CA ARG A 19 -9.90 0.36 9.71
C ARG A 19 -10.60 1.10 10.83
N ALA A 20 -9.85 1.77 11.70
CA ALA A 20 -10.44 2.58 12.77
C ALA A 20 -11.19 3.78 12.22
N LEU A 21 -10.83 4.29 11.05
CA LEU A 21 -11.57 5.35 10.38
C LEU A 21 -12.86 4.85 9.73
N GLY A 22 -13.02 3.55 9.61
CA GLY A 22 -14.16 2.95 8.92
C GLY A 22 -13.84 2.51 7.49
N ALA A 23 -12.57 2.54 7.07
CA ALA A 23 -12.20 2.08 5.75
C ALA A 23 -12.26 0.57 5.66
N CYS A 24 -12.63 0.07 4.49
CA CYS A 24 -12.50 -1.34 4.17
C CYS A 24 -11.08 -1.57 3.64
N VAL A 25 -10.34 -2.45 4.30
CA VAL A 25 -8.96 -2.72 3.90
C VAL A 25 -8.82 -4.21 3.60
N ILE A 26 -8.38 -4.50 2.38
CA ILE A 26 -8.12 -5.87 1.94
C ILE A 26 -6.62 -6.02 1.79
N LEU A 27 -6.06 -7.06 2.42
CA LEU A 27 -4.63 -7.31 2.36
C LEU A 27 -4.31 -8.06 1.07
N THR A 28 -3.41 -7.50 0.28
CA THR A 28 -3.04 -8.07 -1.02
C THR A 28 -1.56 -8.41 -1.09
N SER A 29 -0.85 -8.36 0.03
CA SER A 29 0.59 -8.62 0.07
C SER A 29 0.99 -10.00 -0.47
N GLN A 30 0.06 -10.95 -0.49
CA GLN A 30 0.35 -12.28 -1.01
C GLN A 30 0.40 -12.32 -2.54
N LEU A 31 -0.11 -11.29 -3.20
CA LEU A 31 -0.05 -11.22 -4.65
C LEU A 31 1.35 -10.80 -5.07
N LYS A 32 1.96 -11.63 -5.90
CA LYS A 32 3.34 -11.36 -6.34
C LYS A 32 3.37 -10.14 -7.25
N ASN A 33 4.31 -9.24 -6.97
CA ASN A 33 4.57 -8.05 -7.79
C ASN A 33 3.33 -7.19 -7.99
N ALA A 34 2.51 -7.06 -6.95
CA ALA A 34 1.31 -6.24 -7.01
C ALA A 34 1.45 -5.04 -6.05
N PHE A 35 0.65 -5.02 -5.00
CA PHE A 35 0.67 -3.95 -4.02
C PHE A 35 0.23 -4.56 -2.68
N ASP A 36 0.36 -3.78 -1.60
CA ASP A 36 0.18 -4.32 -0.26
C ASP A 36 -1.26 -4.36 0.22
N ILE A 37 -2.03 -3.31 -0.05
CA ILE A 37 -3.43 -3.27 0.42
C ILE A 37 -4.31 -2.57 -0.61
N LEU A 38 -5.59 -2.95 -0.59
CA LEU A 38 -6.65 -2.26 -1.30
C LEU A 38 -7.52 -1.57 -0.25
N VAL A 39 -7.72 -0.27 -0.38
CA VAL A 39 -8.49 0.50 0.58
C VAL A 39 -9.72 1.09 -0.09
N ILE A 40 -10.88 0.92 0.53
CA ILE A 40 -12.12 1.54 0.05
C ILE A 40 -12.64 2.42 1.19
N TYR A 41 -12.82 3.70 0.90
CA TYR A 41 -13.27 4.65 1.90
C TYR A 41 -14.10 5.74 1.23
N ARG A 42 -15.31 5.93 1.72
CA ARG A 42 -16.25 6.94 1.20
C ARG A 42 -16.44 6.83 -0.31
N GLY A 43 -16.58 5.60 -0.79
CA GLY A 43 -16.84 5.33 -2.19
C GLY A 43 -15.63 5.41 -3.10
N LYS A 44 -14.46 5.70 -2.55
CA LYS A 44 -13.22 5.76 -3.35
C LYS A 44 -12.36 4.53 -3.10
N VAL A 45 -11.69 4.07 -4.12
CA VAL A 45 -10.82 2.90 -4.07
C VAL A 45 -9.38 3.36 -4.23
N TYR A 46 -8.51 2.89 -3.33
CA TYR A 46 -7.09 3.23 -3.34
C TYR A 46 -6.26 1.96 -3.43
N ILE A 47 -5.33 1.94 -4.36
CA ILE A 47 -4.34 0.87 -4.49
C ILE A 47 -3.08 1.38 -3.82
N VAL A 48 -2.62 0.69 -2.78
CA VAL A 48 -1.60 1.24 -1.89
C VAL A 48 -0.45 0.27 -1.69
N GLU A 49 0.74 0.77 -1.92
CA GLU A 49 2.00 0.10 -1.60
C GLU A 49 2.56 0.77 -0.35
N ILE A 50 2.99 -0.03 0.63
CA ILE A 50 3.48 0.48 1.91
C ILE A 50 4.99 0.28 2.00
N LYS A 51 5.70 1.35 2.36
CA LYS A 51 7.13 1.31 2.65
C LYS A 51 7.34 1.78 4.07
N ASP A 52 8.42 1.30 4.70
CA ASP A 52 8.73 1.69 6.08
C ASP A 52 9.43 3.05 6.06
N GLY A 53 8.73 4.09 6.51
CA GLY A 53 9.23 5.46 6.49
C GLY A 53 10.38 5.72 7.44
N THR A 54 10.68 4.78 8.35
CA THR A 54 11.83 4.92 9.24
C THR A 54 13.13 4.51 8.57
N LEU A 55 13.05 3.85 7.40
CA LEU A 55 14.22 3.43 6.65
C LEU A 55 14.71 4.56 5.73
N PRO A 56 16.01 4.55 5.36
CA PRO A 56 16.50 5.56 4.43
C PRO A 56 15.85 5.42 3.05
N PRO A 57 15.83 6.49 2.24
CA PRO A 57 15.18 6.45 0.92
C PRO A 57 15.60 5.31 0.03
N SER A 58 16.88 4.91 0.07
CA SER A 58 17.37 3.82 -0.75
C SER A 58 16.71 2.47 -0.41
N ALA A 59 16.25 2.32 0.84
CA ALA A 59 15.60 1.09 1.30
C ALA A 59 14.07 1.14 1.10
N ARG A 60 13.56 2.25 0.58
CA ARG A 60 12.13 2.45 0.35
C ARG A 60 11.77 2.52 -1.12
N LYS A 61 12.70 2.21 -2.00
CA LYS A 61 12.45 2.24 -3.44
C LYS A 61 11.51 1.10 -3.83
N LEU A 62 10.71 1.35 -4.85
CA LEU A 62 9.89 0.29 -5.43
C LEU A 62 10.81 -0.72 -6.12
N THR A 63 10.47 -2.00 -5.98
CA THR A 63 11.18 -3.04 -6.71
C THR A 63 10.82 -2.96 -8.19
N GLU A 64 11.55 -3.71 -9.01
CA GLU A 64 11.26 -3.76 -10.43
C GLU A 64 9.84 -4.27 -10.70
N GLY A 65 9.41 -5.30 -9.97
CA GLY A 65 8.06 -5.82 -10.12
C GLY A 65 7.00 -4.82 -9.71
N GLU A 66 7.25 -4.06 -8.64
CA GLU A 66 6.33 -3.03 -8.19
C GLU A 66 6.25 -1.89 -9.19
N LEU A 67 7.39 -1.50 -9.78
CA LEU A 67 7.41 -0.47 -10.82
C LEU A 67 6.61 -0.89 -12.05
N LYS A 68 6.70 -2.16 -12.43
CA LYS A 68 5.93 -2.69 -13.56
C LYS A 68 4.44 -2.68 -13.26
N CYS A 69 4.07 -3.04 -12.03
CA CYS A 69 2.68 -3.01 -11.61
C CYS A 69 2.14 -1.58 -11.65
N LYS A 70 2.91 -0.64 -11.10
CA LYS A 70 2.55 0.78 -11.11
C LYS A 70 2.31 1.28 -12.53
N ALA A 71 3.25 0.98 -13.44
CA ALA A 71 3.13 1.43 -14.83
C ALA A 71 1.90 0.82 -15.51
N LYS A 72 1.63 -0.44 -15.26
CA LYS A 72 0.50 -1.14 -15.84
C LYS A 72 -0.83 -0.56 -15.36
N LEU A 73 -0.93 -0.29 -14.05
CA LEU A 73 -2.14 0.26 -13.48
C LEU A 73 -2.37 1.69 -13.98
N GLU A 74 -1.31 2.49 -14.05
CA GLU A 74 -1.44 3.87 -14.48
C GLU A 74 -1.76 3.97 -15.97
N ALA A 75 -1.25 3.04 -16.78
CA ALA A 75 -1.58 2.98 -18.19
C ALA A 75 -3.07 2.70 -18.41
N ALA A 76 -3.70 2.01 -17.47
CA ALA A 76 -5.12 1.69 -17.53
C ALA A 76 -5.99 2.79 -16.89
N GLY A 77 -5.39 3.90 -16.47
CA GLY A 77 -6.11 5.02 -15.88
C GLY A 77 -6.23 4.95 -14.35
N GLY A 78 -5.59 3.97 -13.72
CA GLY A 78 -5.60 3.85 -12.27
C GLY A 78 -4.53 4.71 -11.62
N LYS A 79 -4.54 4.71 -10.29
CA LYS A 79 -3.52 5.39 -9.50
C LYS A 79 -2.88 4.41 -8.55
N TYR A 80 -1.57 4.52 -8.41
CA TYR A 80 -0.78 3.66 -7.55
C TYR A 80 -0.17 4.55 -6.48
N HIS A 81 -0.57 4.34 -5.23
CA HIS A 81 -0.14 5.19 -4.13
C HIS A 81 0.94 4.49 -3.31
N VAL A 82 1.97 5.23 -2.96
CA VAL A 82 3.03 4.73 -2.07
C VAL A 82 2.96 5.57 -0.80
N ILE A 83 2.81 4.92 0.34
CA ILE A 83 2.75 5.59 1.63
C ILE A 83 3.79 5.01 2.57
N ASN A 84 4.28 5.83 3.49
CA ASN A 84 5.36 5.47 4.37
C ASN A 84 5.00 5.55 5.86
N SER A 85 3.79 6.01 6.18
CA SER A 85 3.41 6.24 7.57
C SER A 85 1.89 6.24 7.73
N ILE A 86 1.45 6.17 8.98
CA ILE A 86 0.03 6.30 9.32
C ILE A 86 -0.49 7.66 8.87
N GLU A 87 0.28 8.72 9.10
CA GLU A 87 -0.13 10.07 8.71
C GLU A 87 -0.38 10.18 7.22
N GLU A 88 0.51 9.58 6.42
CA GLU A 88 0.33 9.60 4.96
C GLU A 88 -0.90 8.81 4.53
N ALA A 89 -1.17 7.69 5.20
CA ALA A 89 -2.33 6.88 4.89
C ALA A 89 -3.62 7.65 5.15
N ILE A 90 -3.72 8.29 6.30
CA ILE A 90 -4.90 9.06 6.67
C ILE A 90 -5.07 10.26 5.75
N LYS A 91 -3.98 10.94 5.43
CA LYS A 91 -4.02 12.07 4.52
C LYS A 91 -4.52 11.65 3.13
N LEU A 92 -4.09 10.49 2.66
CA LEU A 92 -4.50 9.97 1.35
C LEU A 92 -6.02 9.82 1.27
N VAL A 93 -6.62 9.16 2.26
CA VAL A 93 -8.05 8.86 2.22
C VAL A 93 -8.92 10.04 2.66
N SER A 94 -8.31 11.05 3.27
CA SER A 94 -9.03 12.25 3.73
C SER A 94 -9.06 13.36 2.70
N SER A 95 -8.38 13.18 1.58
CA SER A 95 -8.30 14.21 0.52
C SER A 95 -9.56 14.27 -0.33
#